data_1ff210de89a0ab0adb0260e3f18d25d4
#
_entry.id   1ff210de89a0ab0adb0260e3f18d25d4
#
_cell.length_a   1.000
_cell.length_b   1.000
_cell.length_c   1.000
_cell.angle_alpha   90.00
_cell.angle_beta   90.00
_cell.angle_gamma   90.00
#
_symmetry.space_group_name_H-M   'P 1'
#
loop_
_entity.id
_entity.type
_entity.pdbx_description
1 polymer ?
#
loop_
_entity_poly.entity_id
_entity_poly.type
_entity_poly.pdbx_seq_one_letter_code
_entity_poly.pdbx_strand_id
1 'polypeptide(L)'
;MKFLDLLRMSSSNLWKRKVRTILTVLGVVIGVASIVVMVSLGLGLSRSLMAQYESYGSLTQIEVNEPWNDSSSEEVKRLDQALIDEILTLEHVESVYPVLDTQALAKYGSYEGYLQLQGMPKEAFADMNIKVGQGQLPGDDSQLKFFYGCEVLRNFSNSKGSSGNYWQTGVLPDIDLMNDPIFIIFDMDAYYNAGSTDENGQVR
;
A
#
# COMPACT_ATOMS: atom_id res chain seq x y z
N MET A 1 2.70 -69.65 5.58
CA MET A 1 2.74 -68.56 6.60
C MET A 1 1.83 -67.44 6.12
N LYS A 2 0.84 -67.05 6.94
CA LYS A 2 -0.09 -65.94 6.57
C LYS A 2 0.64 -64.62 6.74
N PHE A 3 0.42 -63.67 5.85
CA PHE A 3 1.03 -62.32 5.90
C PHE A 3 0.89 -61.62 7.25
N LEU A 4 -0.22 -61.89 7.95
CA LEU A 4 -0.49 -61.41 9.30
C LEU A 4 0.48 -61.97 10.38
N ASP A 5 0.96 -63.22 10.22
CA ASP A 5 1.94 -63.82 11.16
C ASP A 5 3.33 -63.17 11.00
N LEU A 6 3.71 -62.81 9.78
CA LEU A 6 4.94 -62.03 9.49
C LEU A 6 4.90 -60.64 10.11
N LEU A 7 3.79 -59.93 9.96
CA LEU A 7 3.58 -58.61 10.57
C LEU A 7 3.63 -58.67 12.11
N ARG A 8 3.04 -59.71 12.69
CA ARG A 8 2.99 -59.88 14.17
C ARG A 8 4.40 -60.22 14.72
N MET A 9 5.18 -61.06 14.03
CA MET A 9 6.55 -61.36 14.42
C MET A 9 7.49 -60.15 14.26
N SER A 10 7.31 -59.37 13.20
CA SER A 10 8.09 -58.14 12.97
C SER A 10 7.83 -57.09 14.02
N SER A 11 6.56 -56.81 14.34
CA SER A 11 6.19 -55.85 15.38
C SER A 11 6.66 -56.27 16.77
N SER A 12 6.60 -57.55 17.10
CA SER A 12 7.10 -58.08 18.39
C SER A 12 8.61 -57.89 18.56
N ASN A 13 9.40 -58.05 17.48
CA ASN A 13 10.84 -57.79 17.51
C ASN A 13 11.19 -56.32 17.66
N LEU A 14 10.40 -55.41 17.07
CA LEU A 14 10.55 -53.97 17.26
C LEU A 14 10.32 -53.56 18.73
N TRP A 15 9.35 -54.13 19.40
CA TRP A 15 9.08 -53.86 20.79
C TRP A 15 10.15 -54.38 21.78
N LYS A 16 10.85 -55.42 21.45
CA LYS A 16 12.00 -55.94 22.27
C LYS A 16 13.19 -54.96 22.30
N ARG A 17 13.35 -54.05 21.32
CA ARG A 17 14.44 -53.05 21.23
C ARG A 17 13.88 -51.62 21.17
N LYS A 18 12.98 -51.29 22.13
CA LYS A 18 12.21 -50.00 22.17
C LYS A 18 13.05 -48.78 21.94
N VAL A 19 14.20 -48.64 22.62
CA VAL A 19 15.03 -47.44 22.56
C VAL A 19 15.60 -47.21 21.17
N ARG A 20 16.10 -48.27 20.51
CA ARG A 20 16.65 -48.16 19.18
C ARG A 20 15.59 -47.80 18.14
N THR A 21 14.41 -48.44 18.24
CA THR A 21 13.30 -48.16 17.33
C THR A 21 12.76 -46.72 17.51
N ILE A 22 12.60 -46.28 18.75
CA ILE A 22 12.18 -44.88 19.01
C ILE A 22 13.20 -43.85 18.48
N LEU A 23 14.51 -44.12 18.70
CA LEU A 23 15.55 -43.19 18.23
C LEU A 23 15.57 -43.06 16.69
N THR A 24 15.46 -44.22 16.00
CA THR A 24 15.44 -44.19 14.52
C THR A 24 14.18 -43.53 13.97
N VAL A 25 13.02 -43.80 14.53
CA VAL A 25 11.74 -43.16 14.12
C VAL A 25 11.76 -41.68 14.41
N LEU A 26 12.24 -41.24 15.59
CA LEU A 26 12.41 -39.83 15.92
C LEU A 26 13.34 -39.12 14.93
N GLY A 27 14.48 -39.74 14.59
CA GLY A 27 15.39 -39.14 13.60
C GLY A 27 14.77 -38.93 12.22
N VAL A 28 13.99 -39.93 11.75
CA VAL A 28 13.25 -39.79 10.48
C VAL A 28 12.16 -38.76 10.57
N VAL A 29 11.38 -38.71 11.65
CA VAL A 29 10.30 -37.74 11.84
C VAL A 29 10.86 -36.32 11.88
N ILE A 30 11.94 -36.09 12.64
CA ILE A 30 12.57 -34.76 12.71
C ILE A 30 13.12 -34.36 11.33
N GLY A 31 13.78 -35.28 10.62
CA GLY A 31 14.31 -35.01 9.28
C GLY A 31 13.21 -34.61 8.29
N VAL A 32 12.14 -35.39 8.21
CA VAL A 32 11.00 -35.11 7.33
C VAL A 32 10.29 -33.82 7.74
N ALA A 33 10.04 -33.64 9.04
CA ALA A 33 9.40 -32.42 9.56
C ALA A 33 10.22 -31.16 9.20
N SER A 34 11.54 -31.20 9.32
CA SER A 34 12.41 -30.09 8.97
C SER A 34 12.31 -29.71 7.47
N ILE A 35 12.26 -30.70 6.59
CA ILE A 35 12.09 -30.46 5.15
C ILE A 35 10.72 -29.84 4.87
N VAL A 36 9.65 -30.40 5.46
CA VAL A 36 8.30 -29.89 5.25
C VAL A 36 8.16 -28.45 5.75
N VAL A 37 8.71 -28.14 6.92
CA VAL A 37 8.69 -26.76 7.47
C VAL A 37 9.45 -25.82 6.56
N MET A 38 10.64 -26.20 6.09
CA MET A 38 11.45 -25.33 5.20
C MET A 38 10.71 -25.03 3.89
N VAL A 39 10.15 -26.05 3.24
CA VAL A 39 9.40 -25.88 1.99
C VAL A 39 8.14 -25.05 2.20
N SER A 40 7.39 -25.33 3.29
CA SER A 40 6.17 -24.60 3.61
C SER A 40 6.44 -23.14 3.90
N LEU A 41 7.54 -22.84 4.62
CA LEU A 41 7.95 -21.47 4.91
C LEU A 41 8.33 -20.71 3.63
N GLY A 42 9.12 -21.36 2.76
CA GLY A 42 9.51 -20.76 1.48
C GLY A 42 8.32 -20.44 0.58
N LEU A 43 7.39 -21.37 0.44
CA LEU A 43 6.17 -21.17 -0.35
C LEU A 43 5.22 -20.13 0.29
N GLY A 44 5.10 -20.16 1.62
CA GLY A 44 4.28 -19.19 2.36
C GLY A 44 4.83 -17.77 2.22
N LEU A 45 6.14 -17.59 2.39
CA LEU A 45 6.78 -16.28 2.23
C LEU A 45 6.65 -15.77 0.79
N SER A 46 6.92 -16.61 -0.21
CA SER A 46 6.78 -16.23 -1.62
C SER A 46 5.36 -15.76 -1.96
N ARG A 47 4.34 -16.48 -1.49
CA ARG A 47 2.94 -16.09 -1.69
C ARG A 47 2.58 -14.80 -0.97
N SER A 48 3.06 -14.62 0.26
CA SER A 48 2.81 -13.41 1.04
C SER A 48 3.44 -12.19 0.37
N LEU A 49 4.67 -12.30 -0.12
CA LEU A 49 5.34 -11.22 -0.86
C LEU A 49 4.60 -10.90 -2.16
N MET A 50 4.20 -11.90 -2.93
CA MET A 50 3.45 -11.68 -4.17
C MET A 50 2.12 -10.97 -3.92
N ALA A 51 1.36 -11.41 -2.91
CA ALA A 51 0.11 -10.75 -2.51
C ALA A 51 0.33 -9.31 -2.02
N GLN A 52 1.46 -9.04 -1.37
CA GLN A 52 1.83 -7.69 -0.97
C GLN A 52 2.13 -6.81 -2.18
N TYR A 53 2.91 -7.29 -3.16
CA TYR A 53 3.16 -6.55 -4.39
C TYR A 53 1.88 -6.28 -5.18
N GLU A 54 1.00 -7.25 -5.30
CA GLU A 54 -0.32 -7.08 -5.94
C GLU A 54 -1.20 -6.05 -5.21
N SER A 55 -1.01 -5.86 -3.91
CA SER A 55 -1.78 -4.87 -3.14
C SER A 55 -1.28 -3.43 -3.32
N TYR A 56 -0.03 -3.23 -3.74
CA TYR A 56 0.54 -1.90 -4.01
C TYR A 56 0.20 -1.35 -5.40
N GLY A 57 -0.47 -2.11 -6.24
CA GLY A 57 -0.88 -1.71 -7.57
C GLY A 57 -0.62 -2.77 -8.63
N SER A 58 -0.81 -2.41 -9.88
CA SER A 58 -0.53 -3.31 -11.00
C SER A 58 0.98 -3.53 -11.16
N LEU A 59 1.40 -4.79 -11.27
CA LEU A 59 2.79 -5.16 -11.57
C LEU A 59 3.25 -4.70 -12.96
N THR A 60 2.33 -4.22 -13.79
CA THR A 60 2.55 -3.72 -15.13
C THR A 60 2.60 -2.20 -15.21
N GLN A 61 2.45 -1.51 -14.08
CA GLN A 61 2.49 -0.05 -14.03
C GLN A 61 3.92 0.43 -13.81
N ILE A 62 4.34 1.40 -14.61
CA ILE A 62 5.62 2.09 -14.50
C ILE A 62 5.32 3.56 -14.25
N GLU A 63 5.91 4.12 -13.20
CA GLU A 63 5.84 5.52 -12.88
C GLU A 63 7.07 6.24 -13.46
N VAL A 64 6.82 7.28 -14.25
CA VAL A 64 7.86 8.12 -14.85
C VAL A 64 7.85 9.47 -14.15
N ASN A 65 8.92 9.78 -13.43
CA ASN A 65 9.07 11.02 -12.69
C ASN A 65 10.13 11.91 -13.32
N GLU A 66 9.98 13.22 -13.17
CA GLU A 66 11.07 14.13 -13.49
C GLU A 66 12.29 13.86 -12.60
N PRO A 67 13.52 13.87 -13.16
CA PRO A 67 14.70 13.65 -12.35
C PRO A 67 14.83 14.78 -11.32
N TRP A 68 15.04 14.41 -10.06
CA TRP A 68 15.20 15.34 -8.96
C TRP A 68 16.49 16.14 -9.17
N ASN A 69 16.32 17.38 -9.67
CA ASN A 69 17.29 18.48 -9.65
C ASN A 69 18.76 18.06 -9.80
N ASP A 70 19.11 17.48 -10.92
CA ASP A 70 20.53 17.34 -11.29
C ASP A 70 20.97 18.60 -12.01
N SER A 71 21.88 19.35 -11.38
CA SER A 71 22.50 20.57 -11.95
C SER A 71 23.38 20.27 -13.16
N SER A 72 23.38 19.05 -13.65
CA SER A 72 24.03 18.64 -14.86
C SER A 72 23.22 19.15 -16.06
N SER A 73 23.88 19.93 -16.89
CA SER A 73 23.42 20.68 -18.05
C SER A 73 22.94 19.83 -19.24
N GLU A 74 22.31 18.69 -19.02
CA GLU A 74 21.57 17.97 -20.05
C GLU A 74 20.13 18.47 -20.06
N GLU A 75 19.58 18.74 -21.25
CA GLU A 75 18.17 19.09 -21.40
C GLU A 75 17.28 18.04 -20.77
N VAL A 76 16.81 18.33 -19.57
CA VAL A 76 15.84 17.47 -18.88
C VAL A 76 14.56 17.48 -19.71
N LYS A 77 14.21 16.33 -20.27
CA LYS A 77 12.97 16.14 -21.02
C LYS A 77 11.80 16.34 -20.05
N ARG A 78 11.00 17.37 -20.30
CA ARG A 78 9.82 17.65 -19.46
C ARG A 78 8.73 16.62 -19.71
N LEU A 79 7.95 16.33 -18.66
CA LEU A 79 6.76 15.49 -18.76
C LEU A 79 5.63 16.29 -19.43
N ASP A 80 5.68 16.38 -20.76
CA ASP A 80 4.70 17.08 -21.57
C ASP A 80 3.90 16.11 -22.48
N GLN A 81 2.95 16.66 -23.24
CA GLN A 81 2.13 15.85 -24.15
C GLN A 81 2.98 15.16 -25.23
N ALA A 82 4.08 15.77 -25.67
CA ALA A 82 4.95 15.17 -26.68
C ALA A 82 5.63 13.90 -26.14
N LEU A 83 6.02 13.89 -24.88
CA LEU A 83 6.58 12.71 -24.23
C LEU A 83 5.54 11.60 -24.04
N ILE A 84 4.28 11.96 -23.69
CA ILE A 84 3.18 10.99 -23.62
C ILE A 84 2.99 10.30 -24.96
N ASP A 85 2.94 11.09 -26.04
CA ASP A 85 2.76 10.57 -27.39
C ASP A 85 3.94 9.68 -27.82
N GLU A 86 5.16 10.02 -27.44
CA GLU A 86 6.36 9.22 -27.69
C GLU A 86 6.31 7.88 -26.92
N ILE A 87 5.95 7.89 -25.63
CA ILE A 87 5.88 6.67 -24.81
C ILE A 87 4.79 5.72 -25.35
N LEU A 88 3.66 6.25 -25.86
CA LEU A 88 2.60 5.45 -26.46
C LEU A 88 3.04 4.70 -27.74
N THR A 89 4.16 5.12 -28.36
CA THR A 89 4.71 4.40 -29.53
C THR A 89 5.59 3.20 -29.15
N LEU A 90 5.95 3.06 -27.88
CA LEU A 90 6.80 1.97 -27.44
C LEU A 90 6.05 0.63 -27.45
N GLU A 91 6.75 -0.43 -27.82
CA GLU A 91 6.23 -1.79 -27.80
C GLU A 91 5.87 -2.19 -26.36
N HIS A 92 4.72 -2.83 -26.20
CA HIS A 92 4.17 -3.28 -24.91
C HIS A 92 3.62 -2.17 -24.00
N VAL A 93 3.49 -0.93 -24.45
CA VAL A 93 2.77 0.13 -23.74
C VAL A 93 1.32 0.15 -24.23
N GLU A 94 0.38 -0.09 -23.33
CA GLU A 94 -1.06 -0.10 -23.64
C GLU A 94 -1.72 1.25 -23.41
N SER A 95 -1.32 1.94 -22.33
CA SER A 95 -1.89 3.24 -21.93
C SER A 95 -0.87 4.09 -21.18
N VAL A 96 -1.00 5.40 -21.29
CA VAL A 96 -0.19 6.38 -20.57
C VAL A 96 -1.12 7.46 -20.03
N TYR A 97 -1.00 7.74 -18.74
CA TYR A 97 -1.84 8.72 -18.07
C TYR A 97 -0.98 9.78 -17.37
N PRO A 98 -1.28 11.07 -17.55
CA PRO A 98 -0.68 12.11 -16.73
C PRO A 98 -1.24 12.03 -15.31
N VAL A 99 -0.36 12.11 -14.32
CA VAL A 99 -0.72 12.20 -12.91
C VAL A 99 -0.18 13.49 -12.35
N LEU A 100 -1.04 14.25 -11.69
CA LEU A 100 -0.68 15.50 -11.02
C LEU A 100 -0.65 15.26 -9.52
N ASP A 101 0.52 15.36 -8.92
CA ASP A 101 0.70 15.27 -7.48
C ASP A 101 0.64 16.65 -6.84
N THR A 102 -0.15 16.78 -5.78
CA THR A 102 -0.18 17.97 -4.95
C THR A 102 -0.42 17.62 -3.48
N GLN A 103 -0.07 18.55 -2.61
CA GLN A 103 -0.32 18.43 -1.19
C GLN A 103 -1.41 19.39 -0.76
N ALA A 104 -2.24 18.96 0.17
CA ALA A 104 -3.28 19.80 0.75
C ALA A 104 -3.43 19.49 2.23
N LEU A 105 -3.94 20.47 2.97
CA LEU A 105 -4.37 20.31 4.35
C LEU A 105 -5.87 20.05 4.37
N ALA A 106 -6.27 18.91 4.90
CA ALA A 106 -7.67 18.61 5.17
C ALA A 106 -8.03 19.01 6.60
N LYS A 107 -9.19 19.64 6.79
CA LYS A 107 -9.65 20.09 8.08
C LYS A 107 -11.09 19.69 8.35
N TYR A 108 -11.31 19.11 9.52
CA TYR A 108 -12.64 18.80 10.05
C TYR A 108 -12.69 19.13 11.55
N GLY A 109 -13.40 20.20 11.89
CA GLY A 109 -13.46 20.67 13.28
C GLY A 109 -12.09 21.01 13.86
N SER A 110 -11.65 20.25 14.86
CA SER A 110 -10.31 20.36 15.46
C SER A 110 -9.31 19.39 14.87
N TYR A 111 -9.70 18.56 13.92
CA TYR A 111 -8.81 17.62 13.25
C TYR A 111 -8.20 18.24 12.00
N GLU A 112 -6.92 18.06 11.83
CA GLU A 112 -6.16 18.48 10.65
C GLU A 112 -5.31 17.29 10.15
N GLY A 113 -5.25 17.13 8.82
CA GLY A 113 -4.48 16.06 8.20
C GLY A 113 -3.80 16.51 6.92
N TYR A 114 -2.50 16.22 6.78
CA TYR A 114 -1.80 16.45 5.54
C TYR A 114 -2.13 15.32 4.56
N LEU A 115 -2.66 15.71 3.41
CA LEU A 115 -3.03 14.78 2.36
C LEU A 115 -2.12 14.98 1.14
N GLN A 116 -1.67 13.88 0.59
CA GLN A 116 -1.12 13.84 -0.75
C GLN A 116 -2.26 13.51 -1.71
N LEU A 117 -2.51 14.41 -2.64
CA LEU A 117 -3.57 14.29 -3.62
C LEU A 117 -2.97 13.97 -4.98
N GLN A 118 -3.58 13.02 -5.67
CA GLN A 118 -3.23 12.67 -7.04
C GLN A 118 -4.42 12.97 -7.95
N GLY A 119 -4.20 13.84 -8.93
CA GLY A 119 -5.16 14.10 -10.00
C GLY A 119 -4.84 13.23 -11.20
N MET A 120 -5.78 12.40 -11.60
CA MET A 120 -5.61 11.50 -12.75
C MET A 120 -6.92 11.34 -13.54
N PRO A 121 -6.86 11.00 -14.84
CA PRO A 121 -8.04 10.69 -15.62
C PRO A 121 -8.80 9.48 -15.08
N LYS A 122 -10.13 9.44 -15.28
CA LYS A 122 -10.97 8.34 -14.80
C LYS A 122 -10.59 6.96 -15.38
N GLU A 123 -10.08 6.94 -16.60
CA GLU A 123 -9.62 5.75 -17.30
C GLU A 123 -8.48 5.06 -16.54
N ALA A 124 -7.60 5.84 -15.93
CA ALA A 124 -6.50 5.33 -15.11
C ALA A 124 -6.98 4.48 -13.93
N PHE A 125 -8.12 4.84 -13.32
CA PHE A 125 -8.68 4.05 -12.20
C PHE A 125 -9.11 2.65 -12.63
N ALA A 126 -9.61 2.49 -13.85
CA ALA A 126 -10.00 1.19 -14.38
C ALA A 126 -8.78 0.29 -14.62
N ASP A 127 -7.73 0.86 -15.21
CA ASP A 127 -6.49 0.13 -15.53
C ASP A 127 -5.68 -0.21 -14.28
N MET A 128 -5.74 0.63 -13.24
CA MET A 128 -5.11 0.39 -11.94
C MET A 128 -5.76 -0.74 -11.12
N ASN A 129 -6.91 -1.27 -11.55
CA ASN A 129 -7.65 -2.32 -10.84
C ASN A 129 -7.90 -2.00 -9.36
N ILE A 130 -8.25 -0.75 -9.06
CA ILE A 130 -8.49 -0.28 -7.70
C ILE A 130 -9.75 -0.94 -7.13
N LYS A 131 -9.61 -1.58 -5.98
CA LYS A 131 -10.74 -2.19 -5.27
C LYS A 131 -11.48 -1.15 -4.47
N VAL A 132 -12.72 -0.86 -4.86
CA VAL A 132 -13.59 0.06 -4.14
C VAL A 132 -14.17 -0.65 -2.92
N GLY A 133 -13.87 -0.14 -1.73
CA GLY A 133 -14.44 -0.65 -0.48
C GLY A 133 -15.82 -0.09 -0.18
N GLN A 134 -16.06 1.19 -0.50
CA GLN A 134 -17.31 1.89 -0.27
C GLN A 134 -17.49 3.01 -1.31
N GLY A 135 -18.72 3.28 -1.72
CA GLY A 135 -19.02 4.28 -2.75
C GLY A 135 -18.77 3.79 -4.17
N GLN A 136 -18.37 4.71 -5.03
CA GLN A 136 -18.13 4.46 -6.46
C GLN A 136 -16.87 5.21 -6.92
N LEU A 137 -16.23 4.69 -7.96
CA LEU A 137 -15.15 5.43 -8.63
C LEU A 137 -15.66 6.75 -9.22
N PRO A 138 -14.80 7.77 -9.35
CA PRO A 138 -15.15 9.02 -10.01
C PRO A 138 -15.71 8.77 -11.41
N GLY A 139 -16.85 9.40 -11.72
CA GLY A 139 -17.51 9.30 -13.03
C GLY A 139 -17.35 10.58 -13.85
N ASP A 140 -18.13 10.69 -14.94
CA ASP A 140 -18.11 11.84 -15.87
C ASP A 140 -18.85 13.09 -15.37
N ASP A 141 -19.30 13.11 -14.14
CA ASP A 141 -20.02 14.27 -13.60
C ASP A 141 -19.06 15.43 -13.38
N SER A 142 -19.58 16.63 -13.64
CA SER A 142 -18.86 17.90 -13.50
C SER A 142 -18.54 18.30 -12.04
N GLN A 143 -18.83 17.42 -11.08
CA GLN A 143 -18.57 17.67 -9.66
C GLN A 143 -17.20 17.15 -9.26
N LEU A 144 -16.46 17.94 -8.50
CA LEU A 144 -15.23 17.52 -7.85
C LEU A 144 -15.56 16.40 -6.84
N LYS A 145 -15.04 15.22 -7.09
CA LYS A 145 -15.16 14.07 -6.21
C LYS A 145 -13.79 13.59 -5.78
N PHE A 146 -13.69 13.25 -4.51
CA PHE A 146 -12.47 12.67 -3.96
C PHE A 146 -12.66 11.17 -3.77
N PHE A 147 -11.64 10.42 -4.13
CA PHE A 147 -11.52 9.02 -3.81
C PHE A 147 -10.46 8.87 -2.71
N TYR A 148 -10.88 8.40 -1.54
CA TYR A 148 -10.02 8.32 -0.37
C TYR A 148 -9.39 6.93 -0.24
N GLY A 149 -8.09 6.89 0.06
CA GLY A 149 -7.46 5.67 0.50
C GLY A 149 -8.02 5.20 1.86
N CYS A 150 -8.11 3.89 2.08
CA CYS A 150 -8.69 3.31 3.30
C CYS A 150 -7.99 3.73 4.61
N GLU A 151 -6.76 4.21 4.52
CA GLU A 151 -5.96 4.62 5.68
C GLU A 151 -5.83 6.14 5.84
N VAL A 152 -6.54 6.92 5.03
CA VAL A 152 -6.41 8.39 5.03
C VAL A 152 -6.66 9.01 6.41
N LEU A 153 -7.55 8.44 7.21
CA LEU A 153 -7.85 8.92 8.56
C LEU A 153 -6.66 8.83 9.53
N ARG A 154 -5.66 8.00 9.25
CA ARG A 154 -4.44 7.91 10.06
C ARG A 154 -3.58 9.18 9.99
N ASN A 155 -3.77 9.98 8.94
CA ASN A 155 -3.05 11.23 8.74
C ASN A 155 -3.66 12.40 9.50
N PHE A 156 -4.85 12.22 10.08
CA PHE A 156 -5.51 13.26 10.86
C PHE A 156 -5.02 13.27 12.31
N SER A 157 -4.78 14.45 12.82
CA SER A 157 -4.41 14.71 14.22
C SER A 157 -5.25 15.84 14.80
N ASN A 158 -5.47 15.81 16.10
CA ASN A 158 -6.20 16.88 16.76
C ASN A 158 -5.28 18.08 17.01
N SER A 159 -5.55 19.22 16.36
CA SER A 159 -4.74 20.43 16.46
C SER A 159 -4.92 21.18 17.80
N LYS A 160 -6.00 20.92 18.53
CA LYS A 160 -6.35 21.65 19.78
C LYS A 160 -6.11 20.85 21.07
N GLY A 161 -5.71 19.61 20.98
CA GLY A 161 -5.62 18.72 22.13
C GLY A 161 -4.28 18.01 22.29
N SER A 162 -4.01 17.59 23.51
CA SER A 162 -2.91 16.69 23.86
C SER A 162 -3.12 15.26 23.35
N SER A 163 -4.22 15.01 22.62
CA SER A 163 -4.52 13.72 22.02
C SER A 163 -3.63 13.56 20.79
N GLY A 164 -2.64 12.72 20.89
CA GLY A 164 -1.69 12.43 19.82
C GLY A 164 -2.37 11.95 18.54
N ASN A 165 -1.57 11.80 17.51
CA ASN A 165 -2.00 11.22 16.24
C ASN A 165 -2.25 9.70 16.39
N TYR A 166 -2.81 9.07 15.35
CA TYR A 166 -3.05 7.62 15.30
C TYR A 166 -1.80 6.79 15.68
N TRP A 167 -0.63 7.20 15.23
CA TRP A 167 0.62 6.48 15.47
C TRP A 167 1.05 6.44 16.94
N GLN A 168 0.52 7.36 17.75
CA GLN A 168 0.78 7.41 19.20
C GLN A 168 -0.32 6.73 20.01
N THR A 169 -1.56 6.85 19.57
CA THR A 169 -2.75 6.42 20.34
C THR A 169 -3.35 5.11 19.84
N GLY A 170 -3.12 4.74 18.58
CA GLY A 170 -3.80 3.63 17.91
C GLY A 170 -5.29 3.87 17.62
N VAL A 171 -5.80 5.09 17.89
CA VAL A 171 -7.22 5.44 17.74
C VAL A 171 -7.39 6.33 16.52
N LEU A 172 -8.29 5.93 15.60
CA LEU A 172 -8.69 6.76 14.47
C LEU A 172 -9.64 7.86 14.93
N PRO A 173 -9.59 9.04 14.30
CA PRO A 173 -10.58 10.09 14.53
C PRO A 173 -11.96 9.64 14.05
N ASP A 174 -13.00 10.05 14.77
CA ASP A 174 -14.40 9.80 14.40
C ASP A 174 -14.83 10.83 13.36
N ILE A 175 -14.52 10.57 12.10
CA ILE A 175 -14.85 11.41 10.93
C ILE A 175 -15.47 10.52 9.87
N ASP A 176 -16.68 10.87 9.44
CA ASP A 176 -17.34 10.20 8.31
C ASP A 176 -16.92 10.85 7.00
N LEU A 177 -15.93 10.29 6.34
CA LEU A 177 -15.41 10.79 5.06
C LEU A 177 -16.45 10.86 3.94
N MET A 178 -17.56 10.13 4.06
CA MET A 178 -18.60 10.09 3.02
C MET A 178 -19.67 11.15 3.21
N ASN A 179 -19.94 11.53 4.45
CA ASN A 179 -21.07 12.42 4.78
C ASN A 179 -20.64 13.73 5.44
N ASP A 180 -19.50 13.76 6.08
CA ASP A 180 -19.00 14.95 6.76
C ASP A 180 -18.35 15.95 5.78
N PRO A 181 -18.62 17.27 5.93
CA PRO A 181 -17.97 18.29 5.12
C PRO A 181 -16.51 18.48 5.55
N ILE A 182 -15.58 18.13 4.67
CA ILE A 182 -14.16 18.31 4.90
C ILE A 182 -13.67 19.50 4.08
N PHE A 183 -12.97 20.42 4.74
CA PHE A 183 -12.35 21.55 4.08
C PHE A 183 -10.96 21.15 3.57
N ILE A 184 -10.72 21.38 2.29
CA ILE A 184 -9.41 21.13 1.66
C ILE A 184 -8.76 22.47 1.39
N ILE A 185 -7.57 22.65 1.93
CA ILE A 185 -6.78 23.88 1.87
C ILE A 185 -5.52 23.56 1.06
N PHE A 186 -5.42 24.19 -0.13
CA PHE A 186 -4.27 24.02 -1.01
C PHE A 186 -3.13 25.00 -0.69
N ASP A 187 -3.48 26.21 -0.29
CA ASP A 187 -2.49 27.22 0.12
C ASP A 187 -2.30 27.17 1.63
N MET A 188 -1.39 26.31 2.05
CA MET A 188 -1.06 26.13 3.47
C MET A 188 -0.32 27.35 4.03
N ASP A 189 0.49 28.03 3.20
CA ASP A 189 1.20 29.23 3.65
C ASP A 189 0.24 30.35 3.96
N ALA A 190 -0.73 30.62 3.09
CA ALA A 190 -1.78 31.60 3.37
C ALA A 190 -2.61 31.20 4.58
N TYR A 191 -2.90 29.92 4.78
CA TYR A 191 -3.70 29.44 5.91
C TYR A 191 -3.00 29.64 7.26
N TYR A 192 -1.73 29.25 7.37
CA TYR A 192 -0.97 29.37 8.64
C TYR A 192 -0.49 30.79 8.90
N ASN A 193 -0.26 31.59 7.86
CA ASN A 193 0.19 32.97 7.97
C ASN A 193 -0.97 33.98 7.91
N ALA A 194 -2.23 33.51 7.85
CA ALA A 194 -3.40 34.39 7.86
C ALA A 194 -3.39 35.27 9.12
N GLY A 195 -3.27 36.59 8.94
CA GLY A 195 -3.15 37.57 10.01
C GLY A 195 -1.71 37.87 10.44
N SER A 196 -0.68 37.23 9.84
CA SER A 196 0.70 37.67 9.98
C SER A 196 0.98 38.84 9.06
N THR A 197 1.77 39.80 9.53
CA THR A 197 2.26 40.92 8.71
C THR A 197 3.51 40.50 7.97
N ASP A 198 3.63 40.88 6.69
CA ASP A 198 4.85 40.73 5.92
C ASP A 198 5.95 41.69 6.42
N GLU A 199 7.15 41.59 5.86
CA GLU A 199 8.28 42.47 6.19
C GLU A 199 7.99 43.96 5.94
N ASN A 200 6.93 44.28 5.16
CA ASN A 200 6.47 45.63 4.86
C ASN A 200 5.27 46.07 5.72
N GLY A 201 4.83 45.26 6.67
CA GLY A 201 3.73 45.56 7.58
C GLY A 201 2.32 45.39 6.97
N GLN A 202 2.19 44.71 5.83
CA GLN A 202 0.88 44.39 5.24
C GLN A 202 0.39 43.03 5.76
N VAL A 203 -0.88 42.99 6.16
CA VAL A 203 -1.54 41.72 6.58
C VAL A 203 -1.74 40.85 5.35
N ARG A 204 -1.23 39.65 5.40
CA ARG A 204 -1.43 38.61 4.37
C ARG A 204 -2.78 37.94 4.48
#